data_f84a7324083996eb72a9b06495f50d6d
#
_entry.id   f84a7324083996eb72a9b06495f50d6d
#
_cell.length_a   1.000
_cell.length_b   1.000
_cell.length_c   1.000
_cell.angle_alpha   90.00
_cell.angle_beta   90.00
_cell.angle_gamma   90.00
#
_symmetry.space_group_name_H-M   'P 1'
#
loop_
_entity.id
_entity.type
_entity.pdbx_description
1 polymer ?
#
loop_
_entity_poly.entity_id
_entity_poly.type
_entity_poly.pdbx_seq_one_letter_code
_entity_poly.pdbx_strand_id
1 'polypeptide(L)'
;MNNLIKSKLELLPTSPGCYIHKDKNGTIIYVGKAKNLRNRVRSYFRGSHDTKTEALVSEIVDFEFIVTESNIEALLLEINLIKENQPKYNIMLKDDKSYPFIKITNERYPRLIITRQVKKDGGLYFGPYPDVGAANEIKRLLDRIFPFRKCTNPPSKVCFYYHIGQCMAHTVCKKDETYFKSMAQEVSDFLKGQDDKIIDDLK
;
A
#
# COMPACT_ATOMS: atom_id res chain seq x y z
N MET A 1 0.50 3.99 -31.63
CA MET A 1 1.58 4.01 -30.60
C MET A 1 2.73 4.84 -31.14
N ASN A 2 3.13 5.90 -30.41
CA ASN A 2 4.19 6.82 -30.87
C ASN A 2 5.59 6.19 -30.68
N ASN A 3 6.63 6.75 -31.36
CA ASN A 3 8.00 6.22 -31.31
C ASN A 3 8.61 6.33 -29.90
N LEU A 4 8.23 7.35 -29.11
CA LEU A 4 8.69 7.55 -27.76
C LEU A 4 8.24 6.38 -26.85
N ILE A 5 6.97 6.00 -26.92
CA ILE A 5 6.43 4.86 -26.16
C ILE A 5 7.16 3.57 -26.57
N LYS A 6 7.39 3.35 -27.87
CA LYS A 6 8.09 2.14 -28.34
C LYS A 6 9.49 2.01 -27.72
N SER A 7 10.31 3.06 -27.79
CA SER A 7 11.66 3.04 -27.23
C SER A 7 11.64 2.84 -25.70
N LYS A 8 10.75 3.50 -24.97
CA LYS A 8 10.61 3.33 -23.53
C LYS A 8 10.15 1.91 -23.13
N LEU A 9 9.30 1.25 -23.93
CA LEU A 9 8.87 -0.13 -23.67
C LEU A 9 10.03 -1.15 -23.76
N GLU A 10 11.07 -0.86 -24.55
CA GLU A 10 12.26 -1.71 -24.65
C GLU A 10 13.13 -1.65 -23.39
N LEU A 11 13.17 -0.49 -22.71
CA LEU A 11 13.95 -0.23 -21.51
C LEU A 11 13.32 -0.80 -20.23
N LEU A 12 12.06 -1.25 -20.27
CA LEU A 12 11.36 -1.75 -19.10
C LEU A 12 12.02 -2.98 -18.50
N PRO A 13 12.36 -2.97 -17.19
CA PRO A 13 12.89 -4.12 -16.48
C PRO A 13 11.79 -5.13 -16.13
N THR A 14 12.20 -6.33 -15.73
CA THR A 14 11.28 -7.37 -15.22
C THR A 14 11.04 -7.27 -13.72
N SER A 15 11.63 -6.27 -13.08
CA SER A 15 11.55 -6.00 -11.65
C SER A 15 10.17 -5.48 -11.23
N PRO A 16 9.82 -5.57 -9.93
CA PRO A 16 8.66 -4.89 -9.39
C PRO A 16 8.83 -3.37 -9.41
N GLY A 17 7.73 -2.64 -9.37
CA GLY A 17 7.76 -1.17 -9.35
C GLY A 17 6.42 -0.54 -9.66
N CYS A 18 6.43 0.79 -9.74
CA CYS A 18 5.29 1.60 -10.18
C CYS A 18 5.50 2.15 -11.59
N TYR A 19 4.42 2.30 -12.31
CA TYR A 19 4.38 2.97 -13.60
C TYR A 19 3.36 4.10 -13.57
N ILE A 20 3.65 5.17 -14.30
CA ILE A 20 2.96 6.44 -14.26
C ILE A 20 2.63 6.82 -15.70
N HIS A 21 1.37 6.86 -16.07
CA HIS A 21 0.94 7.26 -17.40
C HIS A 21 0.62 8.76 -17.45
N LYS A 22 1.07 9.42 -18.51
CA LYS A 22 0.91 10.84 -18.73
C LYS A 22 0.17 11.15 -20.03
N ASP A 23 -0.64 12.20 -20.00
CA ASP A 23 -1.31 12.74 -21.17
C ASP A 23 -0.40 13.69 -21.99
N LYS A 24 -0.97 14.27 -23.04
CA LYS A 24 -0.28 15.24 -23.94
C LYS A 24 0.23 16.50 -23.22
N ASN A 25 -0.30 16.84 -22.08
CA ASN A 25 0.09 18.01 -21.28
C ASN A 25 1.15 17.66 -20.23
N GLY A 26 1.57 16.38 -20.14
CA GLY A 26 2.45 15.87 -19.09
C GLY A 26 1.73 15.59 -17.77
N THR A 27 0.40 15.71 -17.73
CA THR A 27 -0.40 15.44 -16.53
C THR A 27 -0.42 13.95 -16.23
N ILE A 28 -0.22 13.57 -14.98
CA ILE A 28 -0.35 12.19 -14.51
C ILE A 28 -1.82 11.81 -14.53
N ILE A 29 -2.18 10.87 -15.41
CA ILE A 29 -3.57 10.40 -15.61
C ILE A 29 -3.84 9.04 -14.95
N TYR A 30 -2.80 8.25 -14.72
CA TYR A 30 -2.90 6.95 -14.05
C TYR A 30 -1.58 6.54 -13.41
N VAL A 31 -1.65 5.94 -12.24
CA VAL A 31 -0.54 5.29 -11.54
C VAL A 31 -0.93 3.85 -11.25
N GLY A 32 0.01 2.91 -11.42
CA GLY A 32 -0.22 1.52 -11.09
C GLY A 32 1.05 0.78 -10.67
N LYS A 33 0.89 -0.22 -9.81
CA LYS A 33 1.98 -1.13 -9.43
C LYS A 33 2.08 -2.33 -10.37
N ALA A 34 3.27 -2.92 -10.43
CA ALA A 34 3.53 -4.15 -11.15
C ALA A 34 4.50 -5.05 -10.38
N LYS A 35 4.28 -6.35 -10.39
CA LYS A 35 5.28 -7.36 -10.00
C LYS A 35 6.37 -7.50 -11.07
N ASN A 36 6.04 -7.17 -12.31
CA ASN A 36 6.90 -7.17 -13.47
C ASN A 36 6.49 -5.99 -14.35
N LEU A 37 7.26 -4.92 -14.29
CA LEU A 37 6.99 -3.67 -15.02
C LEU A 37 6.87 -3.91 -16.52
N ARG A 38 7.79 -4.68 -17.12
CA ARG A 38 7.79 -4.98 -18.56
C ARG A 38 6.49 -5.62 -19.02
N ASN A 39 6.04 -6.66 -18.34
CA ASN A 39 4.85 -7.38 -18.70
C ASN A 39 3.60 -6.50 -18.51
N ARG A 40 3.51 -5.82 -17.40
CA ARG A 40 2.33 -5.02 -17.03
C ARG A 40 2.18 -3.79 -17.91
N VAL A 41 3.23 -3.01 -18.14
CA VAL A 41 3.14 -1.80 -18.96
C VAL A 41 2.89 -2.16 -20.42
N ARG A 42 3.55 -3.20 -20.93
CA ARG A 42 3.31 -3.65 -22.31
C ARG A 42 1.89 -4.15 -22.54
N SER A 43 1.22 -4.68 -21.51
CA SER A 43 -0.16 -5.15 -21.65
C SER A 43 -1.15 -4.05 -22.04
N TYR A 44 -0.91 -2.79 -21.66
CA TYR A 44 -1.76 -1.66 -22.06
C TYR A 44 -1.72 -1.37 -23.56
N PHE A 45 -0.64 -1.73 -24.24
CA PHE A 45 -0.44 -1.45 -25.66
C PHE A 45 -0.63 -2.68 -26.55
N ARG A 46 -1.21 -3.77 -25.99
CA ARG A 46 -1.44 -5.03 -26.70
C ARG A 46 -2.86 -5.54 -26.49
N GLY A 47 -3.45 -6.09 -27.56
CA GLY A 47 -4.79 -6.70 -27.51
C GLY A 47 -5.93 -5.68 -27.38
N SER A 48 -7.12 -6.18 -27.08
CA SER A 48 -8.32 -5.40 -26.78
C SER A 48 -8.49 -5.26 -25.29
N HIS A 49 -9.06 -4.14 -24.84
CA HIS A 49 -9.29 -3.83 -23.44
C HIS A 49 -10.77 -3.54 -23.18
N ASP A 50 -11.15 -3.52 -21.91
CA ASP A 50 -12.43 -2.96 -21.52
C ASP A 50 -12.51 -1.46 -21.84
N THR A 51 -13.72 -0.94 -21.96
CA THR A 51 -14.00 0.46 -22.34
C THR A 51 -13.23 1.48 -21.52
N LYS A 52 -13.02 1.21 -20.22
CA LYS A 52 -12.31 2.12 -19.32
C LYS A 52 -10.81 2.12 -19.59
N THR A 53 -10.23 0.96 -19.77
CA THR A 53 -8.81 0.81 -20.13
C THR A 53 -8.53 1.35 -21.53
N GLU A 54 -9.45 1.17 -22.48
CA GLU A 54 -9.35 1.78 -23.81
C GLU A 54 -9.34 3.31 -23.75
N ALA A 55 -10.22 3.91 -22.94
CA ALA A 55 -10.23 5.35 -22.71
C ALA A 55 -8.90 5.83 -22.11
N LEU A 56 -8.37 5.15 -21.11
CA LEU A 56 -7.05 5.44 -20.55
C LEU A 56 -5.96 5.37 -21.63
N VAL A 57 -5.89 4.25 -22.38
CA VAL A 57 -4.84 4.01 -23.38
C VAL A 57 -4.88 5.06 -24.49
N SER A 58 -6.06 5.54 -24.87
CA SER A 58 -6.22 6.59 -25.88
C SER A 58 -5.62 7.94 -25.46
N GLU A 59 -5.54 8.22 -24.17
CA GLU A 59 -4.97 9.45 -23.63
C GLU A 59 -3.47 9.35 -23.31
N ILE A 60 -2.89 8.13 -23.26
CA ILE A 60 -1.46 7.94 -22.94
C ILE A 60 -0.57 8.44 -24.09
N VAL A 61 0.23 9.45 -23.81
CA VAL A 61 1.25 9.97 -24.72
C VAL A 61 2.67 9.64 -24.26
N ASP A 62 2.84 9.50 -22.95
CA ASP A 62 4.12 9.13 -22.33
C ASP A 62 3.89 8.31 -21.06
N PHE A 63 4.94 7.63 -20.60
CA PHE A 63 4.94 6.99 -19.29
C PHE A 63 6.33 7.04 -18.64
N GLU A 64 6.33 7.00 -17.32
CA GLU A 64 7.51 6.83 -16.48
C GLU A 64 7.36 5.57 -15.65
N PHE A 65 8.47 5.08 -15.09
CA PHE A 65 8.44 3.98 -14.14
C PHE A 65 9.51 4.16 -13.07
N ILE A 66 9.23 3.62 -11.88
CA ILE A 66 10.12 3.58 -10.73
C ILE A 66 10.27 2.13 -10.34
N VAL A 67 11.50 1.63 -10.34
CA VAL A 67 11.82 0.26 -9.90
C VAL A 67 11.84 0.24 -8.38
N THR A 68 11.30 -0.82 -7.79
CA THR A 68 11.35 -1.07 -6.36
C THR A 68 11.98 -2.44 -6.08
N GLU A 69 12.45 -2.65 -4.86
CA GLU A 69 13.06 -3.92 -4.46
C GLU A 69 12.01 -5.01 -4.20
N SER A 70 10.80 -4.61 -3.79
CA SER A 70 9.71 -5.53 -3.47
C SER A 70 8.35 -5.07 -4.00
N ASN A 71 7.40 -6.05 -4.10
CA ASN A 71 6.01 -5.74 -4.43
C ASN A 71 5.31 -4.87 -3.37
N ILE A 72 5.75 -4.98 -2.11
CA ILE A 72 5.18 -4.21 -0.99
C ILE A 72 5.59 -2.75 -1.12
N GLU A 73 6.86 -2.51 -1.41
CA GLU A 73 7.38 -1.17 -1.69
C GLU A 73 6.68 -0.55 -2.91
N ALA A 74 6.48 -1.33 -3.99
CA ALA A 74 5.69 -0.87 -5.14
C ALA A 74 4.26 -0.50 -4.75
N LEU A 75 3.63 -1.25 -3.85
CA LEU A 75 2.27 -0.95 -3.37
C LEU A 75 2.22 0.33 -2.53
N LEU A 76 3.17 0.53 -1.62
CA LEU A 76 3.27 1.76 -0.82
C LEU A 76 3.51 2.98 -1.71
N LEU A 77 4.42 2.84 -2.68
CA LEU A 77 4.72 3.90 -3.65
C LEU A 77 3.50 4.24 -4.50
N GLU A 78 2.76 3.24 -5.02
CA GLU A 78 1.51 3.45 -5.76
C GLU A 78 0.50 4.27 -4.97
N ILE A 79 0.26 3.90 -3.70
CA ILE A 79 -0.69 4.58 -2.82
C ILE A 79 -0.29 6.04 -2.60
N ASN A 80 0.99 6.30 -2.33
CA ASN A 80 1.51 7.64 -2.10
C ASN A 80 1.40 8.50 -3.37
N LEU A 81 1.80 7.96 -4.52
CA LEU A 81 1.70 8.66 -5.81
C LEU A 81 0.24 8.97 -6.19
N ILE A 82 -0.69 8.05 -5.94
CA ILE A 82 -2.13 8.29 -6.18
C ILE A 82 -2.66 9.38 -5.25
N LYS A 83 -2.28 9.35 -3.97
CA LYS A 83 -2.69 10.35 -2.98
C LYS A 83 -2.17 11.75 -3.32
N GLU A 84 -0.92 11.85 -3.74
CA GLU A 84 -0.27 13.11 -4.09
C GLU A 84 -0.82 13.71 -5.39
N ASN A 85 -0.92 12.89 -6.44
CA ASN A 85 -1.22 13.38 -7.79
C ASN A 85 -2.70 13.31 -8.14
N GLN A 86 -3.54 12.59 -7.40
CA GLN A 86 -4.98 12.39 -7.64
C GLN A 86 -5.31 12.08 -9.12
N PRO A 87 -4.70 11.05 -9.75
CA PRO A 87 -4.82 10.86 -11.18
C PRO A 87 -6.26 10.54 -11.61
N LYS A 88 -6.70 11.13 -12.71
CA LYS A 88 -8.07 11.01 -13.26
C LYS A 88 -8.59 9.57 -13.26
N TYR A 89 -7.83 8.64 -13.82
CA TYR A 89 -8.26 7.24 -13.96
C TYR A 89 -8.17 6.41 -12.68
N ASN A 90 -7.35 6.81 -11.71
CA ASN A 90 -7.38 6.21 -10.38
C ASN A 90 -8.56 6.72 -9.55
N ILE A 91 -8.96 7.99 -9.74
CA ILE A 91 -10.08 8.62 -9.01
C ILE A 91 -11.43 8.08 -9.49
N MET A 92 -11.58 7.77 -10.79
CA MET A 92 -12.81 7.17 -11.32
C MET A 92 -13.15 5.79 -10.73
N LEU A 93 -12.24 5.21 -9.96
CA LEU A 93 -12.50 4.06 -9.07
C LEU A 93 -13.22 4.45 -7.77
N LYS A 94 -13.42 5.75 -7.53
CA LYS A 94 -14.04 6.29 -6.30
C LYS A 94 -15.57 6.21 -6.26
N ASP A 95 -16.19 5.45 -7.16
CA ASP A 95 -17.62 5.22 -7.10
C ASP A 95 -17.97 4.44 -5.83
N ASP A 96 -18.67 5.10 -4.92
CA ASP A 96 -19.55 4.65 -3.81
C ASP A 96 -19.12 3.45 -2.94
N LYS A 97 -17.96 2.85 -3.16
CA LYS A 97 -17.46 1.75 -2.33
C LYS A 97 -16.53 2.31 -1.26
N SER A 98 -16.91 2.12 -0.01
CA SER A 98 -16.03 2.40 1.12
C SER A 98 -14.74 1.59 1.00
N TYR A 99 -13.63 2.27 0.67
CA TYR A 99 -12.31 1.67 0.57
C TYR A 99 -11.82 1.18 1.93
N PRO A 100 -11.02 0.11 1.97
CA PRO A 100 -10.41 -0.35 3.20
C PRO A 100 -9.32 0.59 3.69
N PHE A 101 -9.25 0.72 5.02
CA PHE A 101 -8.19 1.39 5.76
C PHE A 101 -7.54 0.39 6.71
N ILE A 102 -6.26 0.54 6.96
CA ILE A 102 -5.59 -0.08 8.10
C ILE A 102 -5.75 0.88 9.27
N LYS A 103 -6.21 0.37 10.41
CA LYS A 103 -6.40 1.15 11.63
C LYS A 103 -5.56 0.59 12.75
N ILE A 104 -4.83 1.47 13.45
CA ILE A 104 -4.30 1.19 14.78
C ILE A 104 -5.35 1.66 15.79
N THR A 105 -5.85 0.75 16.62
CA THR A 105 -6.90 1.07 17.59
C THR A 105 -6.33 1.89 18.76
N ASN A 106 -7.13 2.82 19.29
CA ASN A 106 -6.80 3.59 20.47
C ASN A 106 -7.16 2.81 21.76
N GLU A 107 -6.40 1.76 22.01
CA GLU A 107 -6.54 0.89 23.18
C GLU A 107 -5.19 0.82 23.92
N ARG A 108 -5.19 0.52 25.23
CA ARG A 108 -3.96 0.32 25.99
C ARG A 108 -3.00 -0.68 25.33
N TYR A 109 -3.54 -1.73 24.73
CA TYR A 109 -2.81 -2.70 23.89
C TYR A 109 -3.37 -2.62 22.47
N PRO A 110 -2.84 -1.76 21.61
CA PRO A 110 -3.42 -1.48 20.31
C PRO A 110 -3.42 -2.69 19.39
N ARG A 111 -4.34 -2.68 18.44
CA ARG A 111 -4.47 -3.71 17.40
C ARG A 111 -4.36 -3.07 16.02
N LEU A 112 -3.83 -3.82 15.08
CA LEU A 112 -3.95 -3.54 13.66
C LEU A 112 -5.17 -4.24 13.09
N ILE A 113 -6.13 -3.46 12.61
CA ILE A 113 -7.35 -3.99 11.98
C ILE A 113 -7.60 -3.35 10.62
N ILE A 114 -8.33 -4.05 9.74
CA ILE A 114 -8.81 -3.49 8.49
C ILE A 114 -10.26 -3.05 8.71
N THR A 115 -10.58 -1.83 8.30
CA THR A 115 -11.92 -1.26 8.40
C THR A 115 -12.27 -0.46 7.16
N ARG A 116 -13.56 -0.35 6.85
CA ARG A 116 -14.06 0.54 5.79
C ARG A 116 -14.67 1.82 6.35
N GLN A 117 -14.75 1.93 7.67
CA GLN A 117 -15.33 3.08 8.35
C GLN A 117 -14.26 3.84 9.11
N VAL A 118 -14.06 5.10 8.78
CA VAL A 118 -13.24 6.04 9.56
C VAL A 118 -14.13 6.67 10.62
N LYS A 119 -13.72 6.52 11.90
CA LYS A 119 -14.46 7.05 13.06
C LYS A 119 -13.59 8.00 13.85
N LYS A 120 -14.19 8.96 14.52
CA LYS A 120 -13.48 9.86 15.47
C LYS A 120 -13.38 9.17 16.84
N ASP A 121 -12.58 8.10 16.92
CA ASP A 121 -12.40 7.28 18.12
C ASP A 121 -10.96 7.30 18.66
N GLY A 122 -10.16 8.26 18.18
CA GLY A 122 -8.76 8.41 18.58
C GLY A 122 -7.81 7.39 17.95
N GLY A 123 -8.29 6.45 17.13
CA GLY A 123 -7.46 5.52 16.38
C GLY A 123 -6.77 6.20 15.19
N LEU A 124 -5.63 5.65 14.78
CA LEU A 124 -4.91 6.09 13.59
C LEU A 124 -5.37 5.30 12.37
N TYR A 125 -5.69 6.01 11.28
CA TYR A 125 -6.20 5.41 10.05
C TYR A 125 -5.25 5.70 8.90
N PHE A 126 -4.90 4.65 8.16
CA PHE A 126 -3.99 4.69 7.01
C PHE A 126 -4.69 4.16 5.77
N GLY A 127 -4.57 4.85 4.68
CA GLY A 127 -5.24 4.54 3.42
C GLY A 127 -5.87 5.81 2.81
N PRO A 128 -6.87 5.67 1.92
CA PRO A 128 -7.53 4.42 1.51
C PRO A 128 -6.64 3.51 0.65
N TYR A 129 -6.81 2.20 0.80
CA TYR A 129 -6.17 1.19 -0.05
C TYR A 129 -7.06 0.86 -1.26
N PRO A 130 -6.50 0.49 -2.42
CA PRO A 130 -7.29 0.23 -3.61
C PRO A 130 -8.25 -0.97 -3.47
N ASP A 131 -7.88 -1.96 -2.67
CA ASP A 131 -8.71 -3.13 -2.37
C ASP A 131 -8.33 -3.76 -1.03
N VAL A 132 -9.13 -4.73 -0.58
CA VAL A 132 -8.90 -5.46 0.68
C VAL A 132 -7.65 -6.35 0.61
N GLY A 133 -7.29 -6.85 -0.57
CA GLY A 133 -6.09 -7.66 -0.79
C GLY A 133 -4.83 -6.83 -0.50
N ALA A 134 -4.75 -5.62 -1.05
CA ALA A 134 -3.68 -4.67 -0.81
C ALA A 134 -3.55 -4.32 0.69
N ALA A 135 -4.66 -3.99 1.34
CA ALA A 135 -4.67 -3.70 2.78
C ALA A 135 -4.21 -4.91 3.62
N ASN A 136 -4.62 -6.14 3.24
CA ASN A 136 -4.19 -7.36 3.92
C ASN A 136 -2.71 -7.69 3.69
N GLU A 137 -2.16 -7.39 2.52
CA GLU A 137 -0.74 -7.59 2.21
C GLU A 137 0.13 -6.73 3.13
N ILE A 138 -0.17 -5.44 3.23
CA ILE A 138 0.51 -4.50 4.14
C ILE A 138 0.30 -4.91 5.60
N LYS A 139 -0.95 -5.21 6.00
CA LYS A 139 -1.23 -5.62 7.38
C LYS A 139 -0.43 -6.86 7.78
N ARG A 140 -0.32 -7.87 6.91
CA ARG A 140 0.47 -9.08 7.18
C ARG A 140 1.95 -8.77 7.38
N LEU A 141 2.50 -7.83 6.62
CA LEU A 141 3.86 -7.37 6.83
C LEU A 141 4.02 -6.72 8.20
N LEU A 142 3.18 -5.73 8.50
CA LEU A 142 3.20 -5.02 9.80
C LEU A 142 3.01 -5.98 10.98
N ASP A 143 2.17 -7.01 10.82
CA ASP A 143 1.93 -8.04 11.83
C ASP A 143 3.16 -8.93 12.12
N ARG A 144 4.12 -9.01 11.20
CA ARG A 144 5.38 -9.74 11.41
C ARG A 144 6.43 -8.89 12.12
N ILE A 145 6.47 -7.60 11.80
CA ILE A 145 7.48 -6.66 12.31
C ILE A 145 7.06 -6.13 13.69
N PHE A 146 5.79 -5.77 13.83
CA PHE A 146 5.25 -5.13 15.02
C PHE A 146 4.34 -6.07 15.81
N PRO A 147 4.68 -6.38 17.07
CA PRO A 147 3.95 -7.36 17.88
C PRO A 147 2.66 -6.78 18.49
N PHE A 148 1.81 -6.19 17.67
CA PHE A 148 0.49 -5.73 18.10
C PHE A 148 -0.39 -6.87 18.59
N ARG A 149 -1.32 -6.55 19.49
CA ARG A 149 -2.33 -7.50 19.95
C ARG A 149 -3.21 -7.97 18.78
N LYS A 150 -3.42 -9.30 18.68
CA LYS A 150 -4.21 -9.91 17.60
C LYS A 150 -5.66 -10.19 18.01
N CYS A 151 -5.89 -10.49 19.31
CA CYS A 151 -7.20 -10.89 19.82
C CYS A 151 -8.09 -9.69 20.14
N THR A 152 -9.39 -9.83 19.95
CA THR A 152 -10.39 -8.86 20.38
C THR A 152 -10.60 -8.98 21.89
N ASN A 153 -10.86 -10.19 22.36
CA ASN A 153 -11.01 -10.50 23.78
C ASN A 153 -9.72 -11.15 24.27
N PRO A 154 -8.97 -10.47 25.16
CA PRO A 154 -7.72 -10.99 25.65
C PRO A 154 -7.92 -12.29 26.45
N PRO A 155 -7.24 -13.39 26.10
CA PRO A 155 -7.29 -14.62 26.89
C PRO A 155 -6.57 -14.46 28.23
N SER A 156 -6.91 -15.29 29.21
CA SER A 156 -6.26 -15.30 30.52
C SER A 156 -4.82 -15.84 30.50
N LYS A 157 -4.45 -16.57 29.44
CA LYS A 157 -3.11 -17.14 29.24
C LYS A 157 -2.50 -16.61 27.94
N VAL A 158 -1.17 -16.66 27.84
CA VAL A 158 -0.45 -16.33 26.62
C VAL A 158 -0.89 -17.23 25.45
N CYS A 159 -1.05 -16.65 24.28
CA CYS A 159 -1.50 -17.35 23.08
C CYS A 159 -0.33 -17.69 22.15
N PHE A 160 -0.61 -18.49 21.11
CA PHE A 160 0.37 -18.87 20.09
C PHE A 160 1.15 -17.69 19.52
N TYR A 161 0.49 -16.57 19.22
CA TYR A 161 1.14 -15.38 18.65
C TYR A 161 2.21 -14.76 19.56
N TYR A 162 2.09 -14.93 20.88
CA TYR A 162 3.15 -14.52 21.81
C TYR A 162 4.40 -15.40 21.65
N HIS A 163 4.21 -16.72 21.55
CA HIS A 163 5.34 -17.66 21.45
C HIS A 163 6.12 -17.50 20.14
N ILE A 164 5.51 -17.01 19.07
CA ILE A 164 6.18 -16.71 17.80
C ILE A 164 6.59 -15.23 17.66
N GLY A 165 6.56 -14.44 18.76
CA GLY A 165 7.01 -13.05 18.77
C GLY A 165 6.09 -12.04 18.06
N GLN A 166 4.90 -12.46 17.61
CA GLN A 166 3.97 -11.59 16.88
C GLN A 166 2.92 -10.89 17.75
N CYS A 167 3.01 -11.02 19.06
CA CYS A 167 2.13 -10.37 20.02
C CYS A 167 2.85 -10.19 21.35
N MET A 168 2.69 -9.03 21.99
CA MET A 168 3.27 -8.74 23.29
C MET A 168 2.54 -9.44 24.45
N ALA A 169 1.42 -10.13 24.22
CA ALA A 169 0.54 -10.78 25.18
C ALA A 169 0.24 -9.89 26.42
N HIS A 170 -0.88 -9.22 26.41
CA HIS A 170 -1.32 -8.29 27.48
C HIS A 170 -1.18 -8.83 28.89
N THR A 171 -1.29 -10.15 29.09
CA THR A 171 -1.17 -10.81 30.41
C THR A 171 0.23 -10.77 31.02
N VAL A 172 1.26 -10.68 30.20
CA VAL A 172 2.68 -10.68 30.61
C VAL A 172 3.43 -9.42 30.20
N CYS A 173 2.80 -8.55 29.42
CA CYS A 173 3.40 -7.33 28.90
C CYS A 173 3.65 -6.32 30.03
N LYS A 174 4.92 -5.97 30.23
CA LYS A 174 5.35 -4.93 31.18
C LYS A 174 5.60 -3.58 30.53
N LYS A 175 5.35 -3.47 29.20
CA LYS A 175 5.56 -2.22 28.47
C LYS A 175 4.47 -1.20 28.83
N ASP A 176 4.86 0.04 28.90
CA ASP A 176 3.98 1.16 29.18
C ASP A 176 3.30 1.70 27.91
N GLU A 177 2.50 2.73 28.06
CA GLU A 177 1.78 3.36 26.98
C GLU A 177 2.72 4.05 25.97
N THR A 178 3.87 4.56 26.44
CA THR A 178 4.84 5.26 25.58
C THR A 178 5.44 4.31 24.55
N TYR A 179 5.72 3.07 24.92
CA TYR A 179 6.19 2.03 24.01
C TYR A 179 5.20 1.78 22.85
N PHE A 180 3.90 1.68 23.17
CA PHE A 180 2.89 1.45 22.13
C PHE A 180 2.65 2.67 21.25
N LYS A 181 2.83 3.88 21.80
CA LYS A 181 2.80 5.13 21.01
C LYS A 181 3.99 5.21 20.06
N SER A 182 5.20 4.87 20.51
CA SER A 182 6.40 4.81 19.66
C SER A 182 6.20 3.81 18.52
N MET A 183 5.76 2.59 18.84
CA MET A 183 5.48 1.57 17.82
C MET A 183 4.40 2.02 16.79
N ALA A 184 3.35 2.72 17.25
CA ALA A 184 2.34 3.28 16.37
C ALA A 184 2.89 4.39 15.46
N GLN A 185 3.84 5.19 15.97
CA GLN A 185 4.53 6.22 15.20
C GLN A 185 5.43 5.59 14.13
N GLU A 186 6.22 4.58 14.46
CA GLU A 186 7.06 3.84 13.51
C GLU A 186 6.22 3.25 12.36
N VAL A 187 5.07 2.64 12.67
CA VAL A 187 4.12 2.18 11.64
C VAL A 187 3.60 3.33 10.79
N SER A 188 3.31 4.48 11.42
CA SER A 188 2.84 5.67 10.70
C SER A 188 3.88 6.17 9.71
N ASP A 189 5.15 6.22 10.12
CA ASP A 189 6.25 6.73 9.30
C ASP A 189 6.57 5.76 8.16
N PHE A 190 6.57 4.46 8.43
CA PHE A 190 6.67 3.42 7.41
C PHE A 190 5.57 3.54 6.34
N LEU A 191 4.31 3.66 6.77
CA LEU A 191 3.18 3.76 5.83
C LEU A 191 3.13 5.08 5.04
N LYS A 192 3.84 6.10 5.50
CA LYS A 192 4.05 7.36 4.77
C LYS A 192 5.27 7.34 3.84
N GLY A 193 6.04 6.24 3.84
CA GLY A 193 7.28 6.12 3.07
C GLY A 193 8.42 6.99 3.62
N GLN A 194 8.44 7.28 4.92
CA GLN A 194 9.43 8.14 5.57
C GLN A 194 10.49 7.36 6.37
N ASP A 195 10.47 6.02 6.32
CA ASP A 195 11.33 5.18 7.15
C ASP A 195 12.19 4.24 6.30
N ASP A 196 13.41 4.71 5.99
CA ASP A 196 14.42 3.92 5.28
C ASP A 196 14.92 2.71 6.12
N LYS A 197 14.83 2.79 7.47
CA LYS A 197 15.32 1.73 8.36
C LYS A 197 14.48 0.46 8.29
N ILE A 198 13.15 0.58 8.24
CA ILE A 198 12.27 -0.59 8.14
C ILE A 198 12.40 -1.24 6.75
N ILE A 199 12.67 -0.45 5.72
CA ILE A 199 12.93 -0.94 4.36
C ILE A 199 14.22 -1.77 4.34
N ASP A 200 15.25 -1.33 5.05
CA ASP A 200 16.54 -2.05 5.14
C ASP A 200 16.45 -3.35 5.95
N ASP A 201 15.62 -3.40 7.00
CA ASP A 201 15.35 -4.63 7.76
C ASP A 201 14.52 -5.68 6.98
N LEU A 202 13.97 -5.30 5.83
CA LEU A 202 13.19 -6.18 4.94
C LEU A 202 14.03 -6.77 3.79
N LYS A 203 15.29 -6.38 3.67
CA LYS A 203 16.29 -6.90 2.71
C LYS A 203 16.94 -8.15 3.25
#